data_f7a161acb4dc541bca0e67af7c537df2
#
_entry.id   f7a161acb4dc541bca0e67af7c537df2
#
_cell.length_a   1.000
_cell.length_b   1.000
_cell.length_c   1.000
_cell.angle_alpha   90.00
_cell.angle_beta   90.00
_cell.angle_gamma   90.00
#
_symmetry.space_group_name_H-M   'P 1'
#
loop_
_entity.id
_entity.type
_entity.pdbx_description
1 polymer ?
#
loop_
_entity_poly.entity_id
_entity_poly.type
_entity_poly.pdbx_seq_one_letter_code
_entity_poly.pdbx_strand_id
1 'polypeptide(L)'
;LFDDLKGVEWLTLMVLPVMFTLGSGMFANFLPTAIPSMFGKTFQLETSMLLAGLFRVMYFILYALAMYGILLIENIFSVASIRTIQLFRAARSVNFILTLVASLFFYTVTLSLKLPFWWVAPMVFVVSLILSFPSFWSVDLKGDIIHDAGRYSLVVSWLTATAAIALSFWPVKPFMGGLMLTSILYSLLGILEQRLSS
;
A
#
# COMPACT_ATOMS: atom_id res chain seq x y z
N LEU A 1 8.28 7.64 24.72
CA LEU A 1 7.18 6.79 24.25
C LEU A 1 7.69 5.55 23.49
N PHE A 2 8.97 5.51 23.08
CA PHE A 2 9.56 4.46 22.25
C PHE A 2 10.82 3.83 22.86
N ASP A 3 11.08 4.05 24.15
CA ASP A 3 12.34 3.63 24.82
C ASP A 3 12.50 2.10 24.97
N ASP A 4 11.41 1.32 24.79
CA ASP A 4 11.43 -0.14 24.98
C ASP A 4 11.49 -0.93 23.66
N LEU A 5 11.39 -0.27 22.50
CA LEU A 5 11.42 -0.93 21.19
C LEU A 5 12.86 -1.15 20.71
N LYS A 6 13.22 -2.38 20.41
CA LYS A 6 14.49 -2.70 19.75
C LYS A 6 14.51 -2.10 18.35
N GLY A 7 15.66 -1.63 17.87
CA GLY A 7 15.79 -0.84 16.65
C GLY A 7 15.13 -1.39 15.38
N VAL A 8 14.97 -2.72 15.25
CA VAL A 8 14.30 -3.38 14.11
C VAL A 8 12.78 -3.16 14.16
N GLU A 9 12.18 -3.19 15.34
CA GLU A 9 10.73 -3.01 15.54
C GLU A 9 10.31 -1.58 15.19
N TRP A 10 11.14 -0.60 15.56
CA TRP A 10 10.91 0.80 15.22
C TRP A 10 10.95 1.06 13.72
N LEU A 11 11.90 0.44 13.00
CA LEU A 11 11.99 0.52 11.54
C LEU A 11 10.75 -0.06 10.88
N THR A 12 10.25 -1.19 11.35
CA THR A 12 9.07 -1.86 10.79
C THR A 12 7.81 -1.00 10.92
N LEU A 13 7.64 -0.34 12.07
CA LEU A 13 6.53 0.59 12.31
C LEU A 13 6.58 1.82 11.38
N MET A 14 7.76 2.32 11.04
CA MET A 14 7.89 3.49 10.16
C MET A 14 7.68 3.20 8.67
N VAL A 15 7.71 1.94 8.25
CA VAL A 15 7.59 1.57 6.84
C VAL A 15 6.25 2.01 6.25
N LEU A 16 5.14 1.70 6.89
CA LEU A 16 3.81 2.00 6.35
C LEU A 16 3.53 3.50 6.22
N PRO A 17 3.78 4.35 7.24
CA PRO A 17 3.61 5.80 7.11
C PRO A 17 4.43 6.41 5.98
N VAL A 18 5.69 6.00 5.86
CA VAL A 18 6.60 6.50 4.82
C VAL A 18 6.15 6.04 3.43
N MET A 19 5.86 4.76 3.26
CA MET A 19 5.41 4.22 1.98
C MET A 19 4.05 4.81 1.57
N PHE A 20 3.13 4.96 2.51
CA PHE A 20 1.82 5.56 2.21
C PHE A 20 1.97 7.02 1.76
N THR A 21 2.81 7.80 2.44
CA THR A 21 3.08 9.21 2.08
C THR A 21 3.73 9.31 0.71
N LEU A 22 4.77 8.52 0.43
CA LEU A 22 5.44 8.51 -0.86
C LEU A 22 4.50 8.05 -1.98
N GLY A 23 3.78 6.94 -1.78
CA GLY A 23 2.86 6.40 -2.78
C GLY A 23 1.72 7.36 -3.10
N SER A 24 1.08 7.94 -2.08
CA SER A 24 0.01 8.93 -2.26
C SER A 24 0.52 10.21 -2.91
N GLY A 25 1.70 10.71 -2.53
CA GLY A 25 2.31 11.90 -3.13
C GLY A 25 2.61 11.70 -4.62
N MET A 26 3.17 10.54 -4.98
CA MET A 26 3.39 10.18 -6.39
C MET A 26 2.08 10.01 -7.16
N PHE A 27 1.09 9.36 -6.55
CA PHE A 27 -0.22 9.15 -7.15
C PHE A 27 -1.02 10.45 -7.33
N ALA A 28 -0.81 11.46 -6.50
CA ALA A 28 -1.45 12.77 -6.61
C ALA A 28 -1.21 13.44 -7.97
N ASN A 29 -0.09 13.14 -8.66
CA ASN A 29 0.19 13.65 -10.00
C ASN A 29 -0.75 13.06 -11.07
N PHE A 30 -1.43 11.94 -10.80
CA PHE A 30 -2.42 11.33 -11.69
C PHE A 30 -3.84 11.86 -11.48
N LEU A 31 -4.05 12.70 -10.46
CA LEU A 31 -5.34 13.34 -10.26
C LEU A 31 -5.67 14.27 -11.43
N PRO A 32 -6.90 14.22 -11.95
CA PRO A 32 -7.28 15.02 -13.09
C PRO A 32 -7.18 16.51 -12.76
N THR A 33 -6.60 17.27 -13.68
CA THR A 33 -6.58 18.75 -13.64
C THR A 33 -7.87 19.36 -14.17
N ALA A 34 -8.55 18.62 -15.05
CA ALA A 34 -9.88 18.93 -15.56
C ALA A 34 -10.62 17.62 -15.81
N ILE A 35 -11.90 17.55 -15.50
CA ILE A 35 -12.71 16.37 -15.76
C ILE A 35 -13.23 16.49 -17.19
N PRO A 36 -12.87 15.56 -18.12
CA PRO A 36 -13.45 15.57 -19.45
C PRO A 36 -14.97 15.41 -19.34
N SER A 37 -15.71 16.27 -20.05
CA SER A 37 -17.17 16.28 -20.03
C SER A 37 -17.75 14.94 -20.48
N MET A 38 -18.08 14.06 -19.55
CA MET A 38 -18.86 12.86 -19.81
C MET A 38 -20.35 13.19 -20.12
N PHE A 39 -20.76 14.42 -19.84
CA PHE A 39 -22.13 14.92 -19.99
C PHE A 39 -22.20 16.05 -21.00
N GLY A 40 -22.02 15.79 -22.30
CA GLY A 40 -22.35 16.70 -23.38
C GLY A 40 -21.52 18.00 -23.48
N LYS A 41 -21.51 18.59 -24.67
CA LYS A 41 -20.68 19.73 -25.06
C LYS A 41 -20.98 21.09 -24.38
N THR A 42 -21.82 21.13 -23.35
CA THR A 42 -22.27 22.39 -22.69
C THR A 42 -21.74 22.58 -21.27
N PHE A 43 -20.86 21.68 -20.78
CA PHE A 43 -20.27 21.84 -19.45
C PHE A 43 -19.12 22.86 -19.56
N GLN A 44 -19.34 24.06 -19.04
CA GLN A 44 -18.36 25.15 -19.12
C GLN A 44 -17.03 24.74 -18.49
N LEU A 45 -15.91 25.18 -19.06
CA LEU A 45 -14.55 24.87 -18.63
C LEU A 45 -14.32 25.17 -17.13
N GLU A 46 -14.95 26.23 -16.63
CA GLU A 46 -14.92 26.63 -15.21
C GLU A 46 -15.49 25.56 -14.28
N THR A 47 -16.63 24.94 -14.63
CA THR A 47 -17.25 23.90 -13.81
C THR A 47 -16.41 22.63 -13.76
N SER A 48 -15.71 22.31 -14.86
CA SER A 48 -14.81 21.15 -14.90
C SER A 48 -13.56 21.36 -14.02
N MET A 49 -13.05 22.59 -13.94
CA MET A 49 -11.94 22.95 -13.07
C MET A 49 -12.35 22.95 -11.58
N LEU A 50 -13.54 23.45 -11.26
CA LEU A 50 -14.08 23.42 -9.89
C LEU A 50 -14.27 21.99 -9.40
N LEU A 51 -14.84 21.10 -10.22
CA LEU A 51 -15.00 19.68 -9.88
C LEU A 51 -13.63 19.00 -9.68
N ALA A 52 -12.67 19.24 -10.55
CA ALA A 52 -11.31 18.71 -10.39
C ALA A 52 -10.65 19.22 -9.09
N GLY A 53 -10.89 20.49 -8.74
CA GLY A 53 -10.47 21.07 -7.46
C GLY A 53 -11.09 20.37 -6.26
N LEU A 54 -12.41 20.11 -6.30
CA LEU A 54 -13.11 19.37 -5.25
C LEU A 54 -12.57 17.94 -5.09
N PHE A 55 -12.29 17.22 -6.19
CA PHE A 55 -11.68 15.89 -6.13
C PHE A 55 -10.30 15.91 -5.48
N ARG A 56 -9.49 16.93 -5.76
CA ARG A 56 -8.18 17.10 -5.11
C ARG A 56 -8.32 17.37 -3.62
N VAL A 57 -9.21 18.27 -3.22
CA VAL A 57 -9.46 18.56 -1.80
C VAL A 57 -9.95 17.29 -1.09
N MET A 58 -10.90 16.56 -1.67
CA MET A 58 -11.38 15.29 -1.13
C MET A 58 -10.25 14.27 -0.99
N TYR A 59 -9.37 14.17 -1.98
CA TYR A 59 -8.20 13.30 -1.92
C TYR A 59 -7.28 13.65 -0.74
N PHE A 60 -6.97 14.93 -0.53
CA PHE A 60 -6.12 15.36 0.58
C PHE A 60 -6.80 15.13 1.94
N ILE A 61 -8.11 15.30 2.03
CA ILE A 61 -8.86 14.96 3.26
C ILE A 61 -8.77 13.47 3.54
N LEU A 62 -9.00 12.61 2.54
CA LEU A 62 -8.89 11.16 2.67
C LEU A 62 -7.45 10.74 3.02
N TYR A 63 -6.45 11.37 2.41
CA TYR A 63 -5.05 11.17 2.77
C TYR A 63 -4.78 11.51 4.24
N ALA A 64 -5.25 12.66 4.72
CA ALA A 64 -5.06 13.08 6.11
C ALA A 64 -5.74 12.11 7.10
N LEU A 65 -6.96 11.66 6.79
CA LEU A 65 -7.67 10.67 7.60
C LEU A 65 -6.97 9.31 7.61
N ALA A 66 -6.49 8.84 6.45
CA ALA A 66 -5.74 7.60 6.36
C ALA A 66 -4.41 7.69 7.12
N MET A 67 -3.69 8.80 7.00
CA MET A 67 -2.44 9.03 7.73
C MET A 67 -2.66 9.08 9.23
N TYR A 68 -3.73 9.74 9.69
CA TYR A 68 -4.14 9.71 11.09
C TYR A 68 -4.42 8.27 11.57
N GLY A 69 -5.14 7.48 10.74
CA GLY A 69 -5.40 6.08 11.01
C GLY A 69 -4.12 5.25 11.10
N ILE A 70 -3.15 5.46 10.21
CA ILE A 70 -1.84 4.79 10.23
C ILE A 70 -1.12 5.08 11.54
N LEU A 71 -0.99 6.35 11.93
CA LEU A 71 -0.32 6.74 13.17
C LEU A 71 -1.01 6.16 14.41
N LEU A 72 -2.34 6.04 14.40
CA LEU A 72 -3.09 5.42 15.47
C LEU A 72 -2.80 3.91 15.56
N ILE A 73 -2.75 3.21 14.41
CA ILE A 73 -2.41 1.79 14.33
C ILE A 73 -1.00 1.53 14.84
N GLU A 74 -0.04 2.35 14.44
CA GLU A 74 1.35 2.23 14.87
C GLU A 74 1.47 2.39 16.40
N ASN A 75 0.72 3.32 16.97
CA ASN A 75 0.64 3.47 18.43
C ASN A 75 0.01 2.24 19.10
N ILE A 76 -1.02 1.65 18.51
CA ILE A 76 -1.64 0.41 19.00
C ILE A 76 -0.65 -0.76 18.92
N PHE A 77 0.10 -0.91 17.85
CA PHE A 77 1.12 -1.96 17.70
C PHE A 77 2.26 -1.80 18.71
N SER A 78 2.72 -0.57 18.93
CA SER A 78 3.73 -0.27 19.94
C SER A 78 3.29 -0.69 21.35
N VAL A 79 2.03 -0.46 21.72
CA VAL A 79 1.49 -0.89 23.02
C VAL A 79 1.19 -2.39 23.06
N ALA A 80 0.75 -2.96 21.96
CA ALA A 80 0.41 -4.38 21.84
C ALA A 80 1.63 -5.32 21.92
N SER A 81 2.82 -4.83 21.60
CA SER A 81 4.06 -5.58 21.80
C SER A 81 4.36 -5.87 23.29
N ILE A 82 3.84 -5.00 24.20
CA ILE A 82 4.04 -5.10 25.63
C ILE A 82 2.87 -5.79 26.36
N ARG A 83 1.63 -5.56 25.89
CA ARG A 83 0.39 -6.05 26.52
C ARG A 83 -0.60 -6.57 25.50
N THR A 84 -1.30 -7.66 25.81
CA THR A 84 -2.39 -8.17 24.98
C THR A 84 -3.59 -7.21 25.02
N ILE A 85 -3.91 -6.61 23.85
CA ILE A 85 -4.99 -5.64 23.71
C ILE A 85 -6.02 -6.20 22.75
N GLN A 86 -7.32 -6.16 23.12
CA GLN A 86 -8.42 -6.62 22.24
C GLN A 86 -8.51 -5.82 20.92
N LEU A 87 -8.07 -4.55 20.93
CA LEU A 87 -8.06 -3.65 19.79
C LEU A 87 -7.03 -4.06 18.70
N PHE A 88 -6.08 -4.93 19.04
CA PHE A 88 -5.02 -5.39 18.13
C PHE A 88 -5.56 -6.04 16.84
N ARG A 89 -6.63 -6.85 16.93
CA ARG A 89 -7.25 -7.47 15.75
C ARG A 89 -7.81 -6.44 14.78
N ALA A 90 -8.50 -5.41 15.30
CA ALA A 90 -9.05 -4.34 14.48
C ALA A 90 -7.91 -3.52 13.84
N ALA A 91 -6.88 -3.16 14.59
CA ALA A 91 -5.72 -2.44 14.10
C ALA A 91 -5.02 -3.21 12.96
N ARG A 92 -4.83 -4.52 13.10
CA ARG A 92 -4.24 -5.38 12.06
C ARG A 92 -5.07 -5.39 10.77
N SER A 93 -6.40 -5.49 10.86
CA SER A 93 -7.27 -5.46 9.68
C SER A 93 -7.19 -4.12 8.95
N VAL A 94 -7.15 -3.00 9.67
CA VAL A 94 -7.01 -1.68 9.06
C VAL A 94 -5.62 -1.49 8.47
N ASN A 95 -4.56 -1.95 9.15
CA ASN A 95 -3.19 -1.95 8.64
C ASN A 95 -3.09 -2.70 7.30
N PHE A 96 -3.72 -3.87 7.21
CA PHE A 96 -3.77 -4.67 5.99
C PHE A 96 -4.42 -3.90 4.83
N ILE A 97 -5.56 -3.25 5.06
CA ILE A 97 -6.25 -2.44 4.04
C ILE A 97 -5.38 -1.26 3.60
N LEU A 98 -4.75 -0.54 4.53
CA LEU A 98 -3.90 0.60 4.21
C LEU A 98 -2.63 0.18 3.46
N THR A 99 -2.07 -0.99 3.75
CA THR A 99 -0.97 -1.59 2.98
C THR A 99 -1.39 -1.86 1.54
N LEU A 100 -2.61 -2.37 1.31
CA LEU A 100 -3.13 -2.58 -0.04
C LEU A 100 -3.37 -1.27 -0.80
N VAL A 101 -3.85 -0.23 -0.12
CA VAL A 101 -4.01 1.10 -0.73
C VAL A 101 -2.65 1.68 -1.10
N ALA A 102 -1.64 1.57 -0.23
CA ALA A 102 -0.28 1.98 -0.53
C ALA A 102 0.29 1.22 -1.74
N SER A 103 0.10 -0.11 -1.79
CA SER A 103 0.56 -0.92 -2.91
C SER A 103 -0.11 -0.52 -4.23
N LEU A 104 -1.41 -0.23 -4.21
CA LEU A 104 -2.14 0.25 -5.38
C LEU A 104 -1.54 1.54 -5.94
N PHE A 105 -1.20 2.50 -5.07
CA PHE A 105 -0.58 3.74 -5.50
C PHE A 105 0.76 3.48 -6.18
N PHE A 106 1.64 2.70 -5.56
CA PHE A 106 2.96 2.40 -6.14
C PHE A 106 2.86 1.62 -7.44
N TYR A 107 2.02 0.58 -7.51
CA TYR A 107 1.89 -0.22 -8.74
C TYR A 107 1.31 0.59 -9.88
N THR A 108 0.32 1.44 -9.61
CA THR A 108 -0.24 2.34 -10.63
C THR A 108 0.82 3.31 -11.14
N VAL A 109 1.60 3.91 -10.24
CA VAL A 109 2.70 4.81 -10.61
C VAL A 109 3.76 4.07 -11.42
N THR A 110 4.22 2.91 -10.95
CA THR A 110 5.25 2.11 -11.65
C THR A 110 4.82 1.74 -13.06
N LEU A 111 3.59 1.27 -13.24
CA LEU A 111 3.06 0.93 -14.56
C LEU A 111 2.82 2.15 -15.46
N SER A 112 2.56 3.32 -14.89
CA SER A 112 2.36 4.56 -15.65
C SER A 112 3.64 5.11 -16.24
N LEU A 113 4.79 4.78 -15.67
CA LEU A 113 6.10 5.17 -16.19
C LEU A 113 6.44 4.51 -17.54
N LYS A 114 5.68 3.50 -17.95
CA LYS A 114 5.85 2.75 -19.22
C LYS A 114 7.30 2.27 -19.42
N LEU A 115 7.96 1.90 -18.34
CA LEU A 115 9.32 1.37 -18.36
C LEU A 115 9.32 -0.05 -18.95
N PRO A 116 10.45 -0.49 -19.54
CA PRO A 116 10.59 -1.87 -19.97
C PRO A 116 10.51 -2.84 -18.76
N PHE A 117 10.11 -4.08 -19.02
CA PHE A 117 9.80 -5.08 -17.98
C PHE A 117 10.95 -5.32 -16.98
N TRP A 118 12.22 -5.18 -17.41
CA TRP A 118 13.39 -5.34 -16.54
C TRP A 118 13.53 -4.24 -15.47
N TRP A 119 12.87 -3.08 -15.62
CA TRP A 119 12.78 -2.05 -14.59
C TRP A 119 11.48 -2.17 -13.77
N VAL A 120 10.39 -2.55 -14.42
CA VAL A 120 9.08 -2.72 -13.74
C VAL A 120 9.15 -3.85 -12.71
N ALA A 121 9.72 -5.00 -13.08
CA ALA A 121 9.79 -6.16 -12.20
C ALA A 121 10.57 -5.89 -10.89
N PRO A 122 11.80 -5.36 -10.91
CA PRO A 122 12.52 -5.06 -9.66
C PRO A 122 11.85 -3.96 -8.85
N MET A 123 11.22 -2.96 -9.46
CA MET A 123 10.47 -1.93 -8.75
C MET A 123 9.28 -2.54 -7.99
N VAL A 124 8.47 -3.36 -8.67
CA VAL A 124 7.34 -4.06 -8.04
C VAL A 124 7.83 -5.03 -6.97
N PHE A 125 8.93 -5.74 -7.21
CA PHE A 125 9.55 -6.63 -6.22
C PHE A 125 9.91 -5.90 -4.94
N VAL A 126 10.65 -4.79 -5.04
CA VAL A 126 11.09 -3.99 -3.88
C VAL A 126 9.90 -3.42 -3.12
N VAL A 127 8.93 -2.83 -3.82
CA VAL A 127 7.72 -2.28 -3.21
C VAL A 127 6.94 -3.37 -2.48
N SER A 128 6.73 -4.52 -3.13
CA SER A 128 6.03 -5.66 -2.52
C SER A 128 6.77 -6.18 -1.30
N LEU A 129 8.11 -6.25 -1.35
CA LEU A 129 8.93 -6.70 -0.22
C LEU A 129 8.80 -5.78 0.98
N ILE A 130 8.93 -4.46 0.75
CA ILE A 130 8.86 -3.46 1.80
C ILE A 130 7.47 -3.43 2.45
N LEU A 131 6.40 -3.60 1.67
CA LEU A 131 5.02 -3.55 2.18
C LEU A 131 4.56 -4.87 2.82
N SER A 132 5.02 -6.03 2.32
CA SER A 132 4.62 -7.33 2.86
C SER A 132 5.33 -7.68 4.16
N PHE A 133 6.55 -7.20 4.37
CA PHE A 133 7.32 -7.49 5.57
C PHE A 133 6.62 -7.02 6.87
N PRO A 134 6.15 -5.75 7.00
CA PRO A 134 5.39 -5.32 8.17
C PRO A 134 4.07 -6.07 8.37
N SER A 135 3.39 -6.45 7.27
CA SER A 135 2.16 -7.24 7.34
C SER A 135 2.40 -8.59 8.02
N PHE A 136 3.43 -9.33 7.63
CA PHE A 136 3.75 -10.61 8.25
C PHE A 136 4.30 -10.45 9.67
N TRP A 137 5.11 -9.43 9.92
CA TRP A 137 5.60 -9.14 11.27
C TRP A 137 4.46 -8.84 12.24
N SER A 138 3.39 -8.17 11.80
CA SER A 138 2.21 -7.88 12.62
C SER A 138 1.42 -9.12 13.04
N VAL A 139 1.68 -10.29 12.46
CA VAL A 139 1.01 -11.56 12.84
C VAL A 139 1.50 -12.05 14.20
N ASP A 140 2.81 -11.97 14.46
CA ASP A 140 3.40 -12.31 15.75
C ASP A 140 4.51 -11.32 16.13
N LEU A 141 4.18 -10.44 17.08
CA LEU A 141 5.06 -9.40 17.61
C LEU A 141 6.12 -9.95 18.58
N LYS A 142 6.04 -11.23 18.97
CA LYS A 142 6.87 -11.82 20.05
C LYS A 142 8.20 -12.44 19.62
N GLY A 143 8.57 -12.35 18.35
CA GLY A 143 10.00 -12.36 18.02
C GLY A 143 10.62 -13.62 17.41
N ASP A 144 9.98 -14.79 17.33
CA ASP A 144 10.59 -15.96 16.69
C ASP A 144 10.36 -16.02 15.16
N ILE A 145 9.45 -15.23 14.64
CA ILE A 145 8.96 -15.28 13.24
C ILE A 145 9.69 -14.31 12.29
N ILE A 146 10.68 -13.53 12.75
CA ILE A 146 11.38 -12.59 11.87
C ILE A 146 11.98 -13.27 10.64
N HIS A 147 12.56 -14.46 10.80
CA HIS A 147 13.11 -15.26 9.69
C HIS A 147 12.03 -15.76 8.75
N ASP A 148 10.88 -16.18 9.27
CA ASP A 148 9.77 -16.68 8.47
C ASP A 148 9.02 -15.52 7.78
N ALA A 149 8.80 -14.39 8.45
CA ALA A 149 8.26 -13.17 7.84
C ALA A 149 9.10 -12.73 6.64
N GLY A 150 10.42 -12.74 6.75
CA GLY A 150 11.33 -12.44 5.64
C GLY A 150 11.19 -13.41 4.46
N ARG A 151 11.11 -14.70 4.72
CA ARG A 151 10.93 -15.74 3.67
C ARG A 151 9.60 -15.59 2.95
N TYR A 152 8.50 -15.41 3.69
CA TYR A 152 7.18 -15.23 3.10
C TYR A 152 7.09 -13.92 2.32
N SER A 153 7.69 -12.83 2.81
CA SER A 153 7.77 -11.56 2.08
C SER A 153 8.53 -11.70 0.77
N LEU A 154 9.63 -12.45 0.74
CA LEU A 154 10.38 -12.74 -0.49
C LEU A 154 9.54 -13.51 -1.50
N VAL A 155 8.81 -14.55 -1.06
CA VAL A 155 7.95 -15.35 -1.95
C VAL A 155 6.82 -14.50 -2.53
N VAL A 156 6.14 -13.71 -1.70
CA VAL A 156 5.08 -12.79 -2.15
C VAL A 156 5.61 -11.79 -3.17
N SER A 157 6.75 -11.19 -2.87
CA SER A 157 7.37 -10.19 -3.75
C SER A 157 7.80 -10.77 -5.09
N TRP A 158 8.34 -11.98 -5.07
CA TRP A 158 8.72 -12.69 -6.29
C TRP A 158 7.51 -13.02 -7.18
N LEU A 159 6.43 -13.55 -6.57
CA LEU A 159 5.20 -13.86 -7.31
C LEU A 159 4.52 -12.60 -7.86
N THR A 160 4.51 -11.52 -7.09
CA THR A 160 3.94 -10.24 -7.55
C THR A 160 4.79 -9.63 -8.67
N ALA A 161 6.10 -9.72 -8.59
CA ALA A 161 7.01 -9.25 -9.64
C ALA A 161 6.87 -10.06 -10.94
N THR A 162 6.70 -11.39 -10.87
CA THR A 162 6.44 -12.21 -12.05
C THR A 162 5.10 -11.87 -12.70
N ALA A 163 4.07 -11.58 -11.92
CA ALA A 163 2.81 -11.08 -12.43
C ALA A 163 2.96 -9.70 -13.11
N ALA A 164 3.80 -8.82 -12.57
CA ALA A 164 4.10 -7.52 -13.19
C ALA A 164 4.81 -7.67 -14.54
N ILE A 165 5.71 -8.65 -14.69
CA ILE A 165 6.32 -8.98 -15.98
C ILE A 165 5.23 -9.37 -16.99
N ALA A 166 4.33 -10.27 -16.63
CA ALA A 166 3.24 -10.68 -17.51
C ALA A 166 2.35 -9.50 -17.93
N LEU A 167 2.04 -8.60 -16.99
CA LEU A 167 1.25 -7.39 -17.27
C LEU A 167 2.01 -6.36 -18.14
N SER A 168 3.34 -6.34 -18.11
CA SER A 168 4.13 -5.43 -18.95
C SER A 168 3.98 -5.72 -20.46
N PHE A 169 3.61 -6.94 -20.82
CA PHE A 169 3.32 -7.32 -22.23
C PHE A 169 1.87 -7.08 -22.63
N TRP A 170 1.02 -6.73 -21.69
CA TRP A 170 -0.40 -6.52 -21.96
C TRP A 170 -0.73 -5.02 -21.98
N PRO A 171 -1.42 -4.50 -23.02
CA PRO A 171 -1.75 -3.09 -23.12
C PRO A 171 -2.90 -2.69 -22.18
N VAL A 172 -2.66 -2.79 -20.87
CA VAL A 172 -3.62 -2.44 -19.82
C VAL A 172 -3.42 -1.00 -19.38
N LYS A 173 -4.50 -0.29 -19.03
CA LYS A 173 -4.40 1.02 -18.39
C LYS A 173 -3.67 0.88 -17.05
N PRO A 174 -2.73 1.77 -16.70
CA PRO A 174 -1.92 1.67 -15.49
C PRO A 174 -2.72 1.42 -14.20
N PHE A 175 -3.84 2.10 -14.04
CA PHE A 175 -4.71 1.93 -12.89
C PHE A 175 -5.32 0.50 -12.81
N MET A 176 -5.76 -0.04 -13.93
CA MET A 176 -6.29 -1.43 -13.98
C MET A 176 -5.20 -2.45 -13.71
N GLY A 177 -3.99 -2.24 -14.25
CA GLY A 177 -2.83 -3.07 -13.95
C GLY A 177 -2.45 -3.00 -12.47
N GLY A 178 -2.47 -1.81 -11.88
CA GLY A 178 -2.25 -1.60 -10.45
C GLY A 178 -3.27 -2.35 -9.59
N LEU A 179 -4.56 -2.30 -9.94
CA LEU A 179 -5.61 -3.07 -9.26
C LEU A 179 -5.38 -4.59 -9.37
N MET A 180 -4.98 -5.09 -10.53
CA MET A 180 -4.67 -6.52 -10.71
C MET A 180 -3.51 -6.95 -9.81
N LEU A 181 -2.40 -6.20 -9.80
CA LEU A 181 -1.25 -6.51 -8.94
C LEU A 181 -1.62 -6.44 -7.46
N THR A 182 -2.40 -5.43 -7.05
CA THR A 182 -2.88 -5.31 -5.67
C THR A 182 -3.80 -6.48 -5.28
N SER A 183 -4.66 -6.95 -6.19
CA SER A 183 -5.51 -8.12 -5.95
C SER A 183 -4.70 -9.41 -5.78
N ILE A 184 -3.62 -9.57 -6.55
CA ILE A 184 -2.68 -10.68 -6.41
C ILE A 184 -1.98 -10.58 -5.05
N LEU A 185 -1.47 -9.40 -4.69
CA LEU A 185 -0.84 -9.15 -3.40
C LEU A 185 -1.80 -9.46 -2.25
N TYR A 186 -3.06 -8.99 -2.33
CA TYR A 186 -4.11 -9.29 -1.36
C TYR A 186 -4.30 -10.79 -1.15
N SER A 187 -4.43 -11.54 -2.23
CA SER A 187 -4.65 -12.98 -2.17
C SER A 187 -3.46 -13.72 -1.55
N LEU A 188 -2.23 -13.34 -1.92
CA LEU A 188 -1.02 -13.94 -1.41
C LEU A 188 -0.81 -13.62 0.09
N LEU A 189 -0.97 -12.36 0.47
CA LEU A 189 -0.88 -11.94 1.87
C LEU A 189 -1.94 -12.65 2.72
N GLY A 190 -3.20 -12.66 2.29
CA GLY A 190 -4.30 -13.27 3.05
C GLY A 190 -4.10 -14.77 3.29
N ILE A 191 -3.67 -15.53 2.27
CA ILE A 191 -3.40 -16.98 2.39
C ILE A 191 -2.24 -17.23 3.35
N LEU A 192 -1.15 -16.48 3.22
CA LEU A 192 0.05 -16.70 4.03
C LEU A 192 -0.11 -16.20 5.46
N GLU A 193 -0.81 -15.09 5.68
CA GLU A 193 -1.17 -14.63 7.03
C GLU A 193 -2.05 -15.63 7.78
N GLN A 194 -3.01 -16.25 7.10
CA GLN A 194 -3.85 -17.29 7.69
C GLN A 194 -3.01 -18.51 8.07
N ARG A 195 -2.03 -18.86 7.27
CA ARG A 195 -1.13 -20.00 7.53
C ARG A 195 -0.17 -19.76 8.70
N LEU A 196 0.25 -18.50 8.89
CA LEU A 196 1.10 -18.11 10.01
C LEU A 196 0.32 -18.02 11.33
N SER A 197 -1.00 -17.79 11.27
CA SER A 197 -1.87 -17.65 12.45
C SER A 197 -2.46 -18.98 12.93
N SER A 198 -2.30 -20.08 12.18
CA SER A 198 -2.77 -21.43 12.51
C SER A 198 -1.70 -22.25 13.21
#